data_65a6d9a31104bf5a6f67786255b715a2
#
_entry.id   65a6d9a31104bf5a6f67786255b715a2
#
_cell.length_a   1.000
_cell.length_b   1.000
_cell.length_c   1.000
_cell.angle_alpha   90.00
_cell.angle_beta   90.00
_cell.angle_gamma   90.00
#
_symmetry.space_group_name_H-M   'P 1'
#
loop_
_entity.id
_entity.type
_entity.pdbx_description
1 polymer ?
#
loop_
_entity_poly.entity_id
_entity_poly.type
_entity_poly.pdbx_seq_one_letter_code
_entity_poly.pdbx_strand_id
1 'polypeptide(L)'
;GLDVTPSAGGSAMALRRIRDALGGDAISFTGPDRQEEIHEGDGLLHLQTGRGLLGRFFHKPPIDELNKAEDVLDGADLLIVHTLYRYHAHWAAEQASQRNIPYWVVVHGGLDPFVLSYRRFRKMRWLHHFGQSYLRGAERVLFATQREHNKAAPFLDGVTAETVHWPIKPITPVNPEKARYTWRKQLNIGEGERLLLYLGRLQEVKRPLETLEAFRLADAANLHIVFAGPTESYSPEDLIHIARMMGVQRVQVPGPVYRWHKDGLILAADALVSLSAKENFNLAAAEAMSAGKPVILSPGNDLQGELEGVNCGWLLATDNPSEATNAMLEFAAIPKDELSAKGNAARNWVNQRLGFEQFRDRLEHLISD
;
A
#
# COMPACT_ATOMS: atom_id res chain seq x y z
N GLY A 1 -3.30 12.27 9.56
CA GLY A 1 -2.54 11.92 8.34
C GLY A 1 -2.86 12.82 7.17
N LEU A 2 -2.07 12.71 6.11
CA LEU A 2 -2.40 13.37 4.85
C LEU A 2 -3.60 12.64 4.25
N ASP A 3 -4.36 13.28 3.36
CA ASP A 3 -5.52 12.76 2.65
C ASP A 3 -5.75 11.23 2.77
N VAL A 4 -6.88 10.84 3.37
CA VAL A 4 -7.25 9.43 3.59
C VAL A 4 -8.51 9.03 2.81
N THR A 5 -8.85 9.76 1.75
CA THR A 5 -9.94 9.36 0.83
C THR A 5 -9.62 8.01 0.16
N PRO A 6 -10.62 7.28 -0.32
CA PRO A 6 -10.41 5.95 -0.94
C PRO A 6 -9.42 5.94 -2.10
N SER A 7 -9.31 7.04 -2.85
CA SER A 7 -8.39 7.20 -3.98
C SER A 7 -6.96 7.60 -3.58
N ALA A 8 -6.72 7.96 -2.30
CA ALA A 8 -5.44 8.50 -1.85
C ALA A 8 -4.27 7.48 -1.78
N GLY A 9 -4.55 6.20 -2.00
CA GLY A 9 -3.52 5.16 -2.16
C GLY A 9 -3.09 4.46 -0.86
N GLY A 10 -1.92 3.80 -0.90
CA GLY A 10 -1.49 2.84 0.12
C GLY A 10 -1.31 3.44 1.52
N SER A 11 -0.74 4.64 1.65
CA SER A 11 -0.55 5.29 2.96
C SER A 11 -1.87 5.65 3.64
N ALA A 12 -2.88 6.06 2.87
CA ALA A 12 -4.23 6.30 3.37
C ALA A 12 -4.89 5.01 3.86
N MET A 13 -4.74 3.94 3.09
CA MET A 13 -5.26 2.63 3.49
C MET A 13 -4.56 2.08 4.74
N ALA A 14 -3.26 2.27 4.87
CA ALA A 14 -2.51 1.89 6.07
C ALA A 14 -3.02 2.65 7.30
N LEU A 15 -3.20 3.97 7.21
CA LEU A 15 -3.76 4.78 8.29
C LEU A 15 -5.14 4.27 8.72
N ARG A 16 -6.07 4.06 7.76
CA ARG A 16 -7.40 3.53 8.07
C ARG A 16 -7.34 2.19 8.80
N ARG A 17 -6.47 1.28 8.37
CA ARG A 17 -6.32 -0.04 9.01
C ARG A 17 -5.70 0.04 10.40
N ILE A 18 -4.71 0.90 10.58
CA ILE A 18 -4.10 1.15 11.89
C ILE A 18 -5.17 1.70 12.84
N ARG A 19 -5.95 2.70 12.41
CA ARG A 19 -7.08 3.21 13.17
C ARG A 19 -8.10 2.11 13.50
N ASP A 20 -8.52 1.33 12.51
CA ASP A 20 -9.50 0.26 12.71
C ASP A 20 -8.99 -0.83 13.68
N ALA A 21 -7.69 -1.08 13.68
CA ALA A 21 -7.06 -2.02 14.60
C ALA A 21 -7.00 -1.48 16.04
N LEU A 22 -6.77 -0.18 16.22
CA LEU A 22 -6.62 0.46 17.53
C LEU A 22 -7.96 0.96 18.11
N GLY A 23 -8.96 1.21 17.27
CA GLY A 23 -10.23 1.81 17.69
C GLY A 23 -10.13 3.31 18.00
N GLY A 24 -9.08 3.98 17.53
CA GLY A 24 -8.83 5.39 17.79
C GLY A 24 -9.48 6.33 16.77
N ASP A 25 -9.37 7.63 17.04
CA ASP A 25 -9.79 8.70 16.13
C ASP A 25 -8.72 8.97 15.07
N ALA A 26 -9.11 9.55 13.95
CA ALA A 26 -8.15 9.94 12.93
C ALA A 26 -8.50 11.30 12.31
N ILE A 27 -7.45 12.11 12.10
CA ILE A 27 -7.53 13.42 11.46
C ILE A 27 -6.89 13.34 10.08
N SER A 28 -7.63 13.75 9.06
CA SER A 28 -7.20 13.79 7.65
C SER A 28 -7.06 15.23 7.16
N PHE A 29 -6.00 15.52 6.42
CA PHE A 29 -5.80 16.79 5.71
C PHE A 29 -6.20 16.62 4.25
N THR A 30 -7.45 16.90 3.93
CA THR A 30 -8.04 16.58 2.64
C THR A 30 -8.09 17.80 1.72
N GLY A 31 -7.69 17.62 0.46
CA GLY A 31 -7.74 18.67 -0.55
C GLY A 31 -9.18 19.05 -0.93
N PRO A 32 -9.41 20.33 -1.33
CA PRO A 32 -10.76 20.81 -1.68
C PRO A 32 -11.37 20.07 -2.87
N ASP A 33 -10.54 19.50 -3.74
CA ASP A 33 -10.97 18.78 -4.94
C ASP A 33 -11.45 17.33 -4.64
N ARG A 34 -11.37 16.89 -3.38
CA ARG A 34 -11.71 15.51 -2.95
C ARG A 34 -12.87 15.44 -1.95
N GLN A 35 -13.64 16.52 -1.82
CA GLN A 35 -14.79 16.58 -0.90
C GLN A 35 -15.86 15.52 -1.22
N GLU A 36 -16.09 15.22 -2.50
CA GLU A 36 -17.06 14.22 -2.93
C GLU A 36 -16.70 12.77 -2.53
N GLU A 37 -15.43 12.52 -2.18
CA GLU A 37 -14.97 11.22 -1.69
C GLU A 37 -15.12 11.06 -0.16
N ILE A 38 -15.48 12.13 0.56
CA ILE A 38 -15.69 12.11 2.01
C ILE A 38 -17.08 11.57 2.30
N HIS A 39 -17.16 10.52 3.08
CA HIS A 39 -18.42 9.97 3.56
C HIS A 39 -18.64 10.37 5.01
N GLU A 40 -19.75 11.03 5.30
CA GLU A 40 -20.19 11.31 6.67
C GLU A 40 -20.31 9.99 7.45
N GLY A 41 -19.77 9.97 8.67
CA GLY A 41 -19.82 8.78 9.54
C GLY A 41 -18.72 7.74 9.31
N ASP A 42 -17.68 8.05 8.53
CA ASP A 42 -16.53 7.16 8.37
C ASP A 42 -15.58 7.16 9.59
N GLY A 43 -15.90 7.91 10.64
CA GLY A 43 -15.12 8.03 11.86
C GLY A 43 -13.82 8.83 11.70
N LEU A 44 -13.75 9.68 10.66
CA LEU A 44 -12.60 10.52 10.36
C LEU A 44 -12.95 12.00 10.46
N LEU A 45 -12.12 12.79 11.12
CA LEU A 45 -12.19 14.23 11.06
C LEU A 45 -11.43 14.74 9.83
N HIS A 46 -12.12 15.24 8.83
CA HIS A 46 -11.53 15.78 7.62
C HIS A 46 -11.33 17.30 7.73
N LEU A 47 -10.07 17.72 7.83
CA LEU A 47 -9.67 19.14 7.80
C LEU A 47 -9.39 19.55 6.35
N GLN A 48 -10.14 20.52 5.84
CA GLN A 48 -9.98 20.99 4.47
C GLN A 48 -8.76 21.87 4.31
N THR A 49 -7.89 21.52 3.36
CA THR A 49 -6.75 22.38 3.03
C THR A 49 -7.18 23.59 2.21
N GLY A 50 -6.51 24.74 2.42
CA GLY A 50 -6.86 25.99 1.75
C GLY A 50 -6.63 25.95 0.23
N ARG A 51 -7.41 26.75 -0.53
CA ARG A 51 -7.29 26.90 -1.99
C ARG A 51 -6.13 27.80 -2.43
N GLY A 52 -5.55 28.61 -1.54
CA GLY A 52 -4.41 29.49 -1.83
C GLY A 52 -3.08 28.76 -2.04
N LEU A 53 -2.01 29.50 -2.35
CA LEU A 53 -0.68 28.94 -2.57
C LEU A 53 -0.19 28.06 -1.41
N LEU A 54 -0.36 28.51 -0.17
CA LEU A 54 0.03 27.72 1.02
C LEU A 54 -0.79 26.43 1.15
N GLY A 55 -2.11 26.49 0.89
CA GLY A 55 -2.96 25.30 0.89
C GLY A 55 -2.58 24.30 -0.21
N ARG A 56 -2.34 24.78 -1.43
CA ARG A 56 -1.97 23.91 -2.57
C ARG A 56 -0.58 23.30 -2.45
N PHE A 57 0.44 24.08 -2.02
CA PHE A 57 1.84 23.61 -1.98
C PHE A 57 2.19 22.89 -0.68
N PHE A 58 1.65 23.34 0.47
CA PHE A 58 1.98 22.80 1.78
C PHE A 58 0.85 22.00 2.42
N HIS A 59 -0.32 21.95 1.80
CA HIS A 59 -1.53 21.30 2.34
C HIS A 59 -1.91 21.85 3.72
N LYS A 60 -1.79 23.18 3.88
CA LYS A 60 -2.13 23.86 5.14
C LYS A 60 -3.61 24.21 5.15
N PRO A 61 -4.40 23.75 6.15
CA PRO A 61 -5.76 24.22 6.38
C PRO A 61 -5.80 25.67 6.87
N PRO A 62 -6.93 26.38 6.70
CA PRO A 62 -7.23 27.58 7.46
C PRO A 62 -7.27 27.31 8.96
N ILE A 63 -7.14 28.37 9.77
CA ILE A 63 -7.08 28.25 11.24
C ILE A 63 -8.38 27.67 11.81
N ASP A 64 -9.51 28.09 11.27
CA ASP A 64 -10.85 27.61 11.68
C ASP A 64 -11.03 26.10 11.46
N GLU A 65 -10.38 25.55 10.42
CA GLU A 65 -10.36 24.10 10.19
C GLU A 65 -9.47 23.39 11.21
N LEU A 66 -8.34 23.97 11.58
CA LEU A 66 -7.42 23.38 12.58
C LEU A 66 -8.07 23.33 13.97
N ASN A 67 -8.86 24.36 14.32
CA ASN A 67 -9.56 24.42 15.61
C ASN A 67 -10.56 23.25 15.79
N LYS A 68 -11.10 22.70 14.73
CA LYS A 68 -11.98 21.52 14.78
C LYS A 68 -11.30 20.26 15.35
N ALA A 69 -9.97 20.24 15.35
CA ALA A 69 -9.21 19.10 15.86
C ALA A 69 -8.89 19.18 17.36
N GLU A 70 -9.19 20.31 18.03
CA GLU A 70 -8.81 20.52 19.43
C GLU A 70 -9.44 19.49 20.36
N ASP A 71 -10.74 19.23 20.23
CA ASP A 71 -11.46 18.26 21.07
C ASP A 71 -10.88 16.83 20.92
N VAL A 72 -10.44 16.47 19.71
CA VAL A 72 -9.82 15.16 19.44
C VAL A 72 -8.42 15.06 20.05
N LEU A 73 -7.68 16.17 20.03
CA LEU A 73 -6.30 16.22 20.54
C LEU A 73 -6.25 16.28 22.06
N ASP A 74 -7.19 16.98 22.70
CA ASP A 74 -7.20 17.17 24.16
C ASP A 74 -7.46 15.89 24.95
N GLY A 75 -8.03 14.86 24.32
CA GLY A 75 -8.25 13.54 24.92
C GLY A 75 -7.25 12.48 24.49
N ALA A 76 -6.21 12.83 23.73
CA ALA A 76 -5.31 11.84 23.14
C ALA A 76 -4.14 11.48 24.08
N ASP A 77 -3.89 10.20 24.27
CA ASP A 77 -2.72 9.67 24.99
C ASP A 77 -1.48 9.52 24.09
N LEU A 78 -1.69 9.37 22.78
CA LEU A 78 -0.64 9.16 21.78
C LEU A 78 -1.08 9.70 20.41
N LEU A 79 -0.17 10.39 19.71
CA LEU A 79 -0.39 10.78 18.31
C LEU A 79 0.43 9.92 17.36
N ILE A 80 -0.22 9.22 16.42
CA ILE A 80 0.47 8.49 15.35
C ILE A 80 0.43 9.33 14.07
N VAL A 81 1.57 9.91 13.71
CA VAL A 81 1.70 10.84 12.58
C VAL A 81 2.17 10.10 11.34
N HIS A 82 1.35 10.11 10.30
CA HIS A 82 1.64 9.41 9.04
C HIS A 82 2.31 10.34 8.02
N THR A 83 3.33 9.84 7.35
CA THR A 83 4.12 10.47 6.29
C THR A 83 5.05 11.60 6.79
N LEU A 84 5.87 12.10 5.84
CA LEU A 84 6.84 13.19 6.04
C LEU A 84 6.55 14.35 5.06
N TYR A 85 7.36 15.40 5.09
CA TYR A 85 7.44 16.49 4.10
C TYR A 85 6.20 17.37 3.93
N ARG A 86 5.17 17.22 4.76
CA ARG A 86 3.90 17.95 4.65
C ARG A 86 3.59 18.73 5.93
N TYR A 87 2.73 19.72 5.81
CA TYR A 87 2.35 20.60 6.92
C TYR A 87 1.81 19.83 8.13
N HIS A 88 0.97 18.82 7.90
CA HIS A 88 0.37 18.04 9.00
C HIS A 88 1.41 17.39 9.93
N ALA A 89 2.57 16.96 9.40
CA ALA A 89 3.64 16.39 10.22
C ALA A 89 4.22 17.43 11.19
N HIS A 90 4.46 18.66 10.69
CA HIS A 90 4.92 19.75 11.51
C HIS A 90 3.88 20.16 12.56
N TRP A 91 2.65 20.38 12.10
CA TRP A 91 1.54 20.76 12.98
C TRP A 91 1.29 19.70 14.08
N ALA A 92 1.26 18.42 13.74
CA ALA A 92 1.04 17.36 14.72
C ALA A 92 2.16 17.30 15.79
N ALA A 93 3.42 17.46 15.41
CA ALA A 93 4.53 17.50 16.36
C ALA A 93 4.45 18.74 17.28
N GLU A 94 4.04 19.90 16.74
CA GLU A 94 3.80 21.10 17.52
C GLU A 94 2.64 20.93 18.51
N GLN A 95 1.53 20.34 18.08
CA GLN A 95 0.38 20.04 18.94
C GLN A 95 0.75 19.03 20.04
N ALA A 96 1.50 18.00 19.70
CA ALA A 96 2.01 17.01 20.64
C ALA A 96 2.87 17.68 21.75
N SER A 97 3.81 18.55 21.34
CA SER A 97 4.67 19.28 22.26
C SER A 97 3.90 20.23 23.18
N GLN A 98 2.91 20.98 22.64
CA GLN A 98 2.10 21.92 23.42
C GLN A 98 1.23 21.24 24.47
N ARG A 99 0.81 20.00 24.23
CA ARG A 99 -0.08 19.20 25.10
C ARG A 99 0.67 18.18 25.96
N ASN A 100 1.99 18.06 25.77
CA ASN A 100 2.82 17.00 26.39
C ASN A 100 2.31 15.58 26.02
N ILE A 101 1.84 15.40 24.80
CA ILE A 101 1.39 14.10 24.27
C ILE A 101 2.58 13.47 23.52
N PRO A 102 2.97 12.22 23.80
CA PRO A 102 3.96 11.52 22.98
C PRO A 102 3.48 11.34 21.55
N TYR A 103 4.40 11.36 20.59
CA TYR A 103 4.02 11.06 19.21
C TYR A 103 4.96 10.04 18.56
N TRP A 104 4.38 9.22 17.71
CA TRP A 104 5.08 8.26 16.87
C TRP A 104 4.96 8.66 15.40
N VAL A 105 5.95 8.30 14.61
CA VAL A 105 6.01 8.66 13.18
C VAL A 105 5.98 7.41 12.32
N VAL A 106 5.05 7.34 11.37
CA VAL A 106 4.96 6.29 10.34
C VAL A 106 5.49 6.85 9.03
N VAL A 107 6.63 6.34 8.54
CA VAL A 107 7.42 6.97 7.48
C VAL A 107 6.86 6.73 6.06
N HIS A 108 6.24 5.58 5.81
CA HIS A 108 5.69 5.18 4.51
C HIS A 108 6.67 5.33 3.34
N GLY A 109 7.89 4.84 3.49
CA GLY A 109 8.93 4.92 2.48
C GLY A 109 9.52 6.32 2.25
N GLY A 110 9.15 7.31 3.06
CA GLY A 110 9.60 8.69 2.87
C GLY A 110 11.11 8.90 2.98
N LEU A 111 11.84 8.01 3.67
CA LEU A 111 13.30 8.02 3.82
C LEU A 111 14.01 7.05 2.86
N ASP A 112 13.29 6.38 1.97
CA ASP A 112 13.90 5.49 0.97
C ASP A 112 14.78 6.29 -0.01
N PRO A 113 16.01 5.84 -0.33
CA PRO A 113 16.91 6.50 -1.28
C PRO A 113 16.27 6.78 -2.65
N PHE A 114 15.42 5.87 -3.14
CA PHE A 114 14.68 6.07 -4.39
C PHE A 114 13.72 7.26 -4.28
N VAL A 115 12.96 7.35 -3.18
CA VAL A 115 12.04 8.47 -2.92
C VAL A 115 12.82 9.77 -2.71
N LEU A 116 13.97 9.72 -2.02
CA LEU A 116 14.83 10.87 -1.79
C LEU A 116 15.49 11.39 -3.06
N SER A 117 15.75 10.56 -4.08
CA SER A 117 16.32 10.99 -5.35
C SER A 117 15.42 11.98 -6.10
N TYR A 118 14.08 11.81 -5.99
CA TYR A 118 13.10 12.73 -6.58
C TYR A 118 12.98 14.01 -5.75
N ARG A 119 13.23 15.18 -6.38
CA ARG A 119 13.28 16.50 -5.71
C ARG A 119 14.24 16.52 -4.51
N ARG A 120 15.38 15.85 -4.66
CA ARG A 120 16.38 15.61 -3.61
C ARG A 120 16.73 16.86 -2.81
N PHE A 121 17.06 17.95 -3.45
CA PHE A 121 17.45 19.20 -2.80
C PHE A 121 16.38 19.72 -1.81
N ARG A 122 15.10 19.69 -2.19
CA ARG A 122 14.01 20.15 -1.33
C ARG A 122 13.81 19.23 -0.12
N LYS A 123 13.88 17.91 -0.33
CA LYS A 123 13.73 16.93 0.75
C LYS A 123 14.90 16.95 1.73
N MET A 124 16.13 17.01 1.21
CA MET A 124 17.31 17.11 2.08
C MET A 124 17.33 18.40 2.90
N ARG A 125 16.89 19.53 2.31
CA ARG A 125 16.72 20.79 3.06
C ARG A 125 15.65 20.68 4.15
N TRP A 126 14.53 20.02 3.85
CA TRP A 126 13.48 19.76 4.84
C TRP A 126 14.02 18.87 5.98
N LEU A 127 14.70 17.79 5.65
CA LEU A 127 15.31 16.88 6.62
C LEU A 127 16.33 17.61 7.51
N HIS A 128 17.18 18.46 6.94
CA HIS A 128 18.18 19.20 7.69
C HIS A 128 17.57 20.25 8.65
N HIS A 129 16.58 21.01 8.20
CA HIS A 129 16.05 22.13 9.00
C HIS A 129 14.92 21.73 9.94
N PHE A 130 14.21 20.67 9.64
CA PHE A 130 13.04 20.26 10.40
C PHE A 130 12.99 18.74 10.66
N GLY A 131 13.25 17.92 9.65
CA GLY A 131 13.00 16.49 9.69
C GLY A 131 13.80 15.76 10.77
N GLN A 132 15.05 16.17 11.02
CA GLN A 132 15.88 15.55 12.07
C GLN A 132 15.32 15.83 13.48
N SER A 133 14.94 17.08 13.78
CA SER A 133 14.34 17.42 15.07
C SER A 133 12.97 16.75 15.23
N TYR A 134 12.19 16.66 14.14
CA TYR A 134 10.91 15.96 14.11
C TYR A 134 11.07 14.47 14.40
N LEU A 135 12.03 13.79 13.78
CA LEU A 135 12.26 12.36 14.00
C LEU A 135 12.84 12.08 15.39
N ARG A 136 13.76 12.92 15.89
CA ARG A 136 14.35 12.78 17.24
C ARG A 136 13.38 13.14 18.36
N GLY A 137 12.42 14.02 18.09
CA GLY A 137 11.37 14.38 19.04
C GLY A 137 10.25 13.34 19.12
N ALA A 138 10.15 12.45 18.15
CA ALA A 138 9.23 11.33 18.20
C ALA A 138 9.71 10.32 19.25
N GLU A 139 8.79 9.79 20.04
CA GLU A 139 9.09 8.70 20.96
C GLU A 139 9.51 7.46 20.20
N ARG A 140 8.84 7.19 19.05
CA ARG A 140 9.19 6.08 18.15
C ARG A 140 8.96 6.44 16.68
N VAL A 141 9.77 5.86 15.80
CA VAL A 141 9.59 5.92 14.34
C VAL A 141 9.32 4.51 13.81
N LEU A 142 8.18 4.32 13.13
CA LEU A 142 7.69 3.02 12.70
C LEU A 142 7.92 2.79 11.19
N PHE A 143 8.41 1.62 10.88
CA PHE A 143 8.63 1.11 9.53
C PHE A 143 7.79 -0.14 9.26
N ALA A 144 7.30 -0.29 8.04
CA ALA A 144 6.44 -1.42 7.68
C ALA A 144 7.21 -2.73 7.51
N THR A 145 8.50 -2.64 7.11
CA THR A 145 9.38 -3.79 6.84
C THR A 145 10.79 -3.52 7.33
N GLN A 146 11.53 -4.57 7.60
CA GLN A 146 12.95 -4.44 7.97
C GLN A 146 13.80 -3.83 6.85
N ARG A 147 13.47 -4.10 5.58
CA ARG A 147 14.15 -3.48 4.44
C ARG A 147 13.91 -1.96 4.39
N GLU A 148 12.68 -1.48 4.66
CA GLU A 148 12.38 -0.05 4.77
C GLU A 148 13.19 0.58 5.91
N HIS A 149 13.22 -0.04 7.09
CA HIS A 149 13.99 0.40 8.25
C HIS A 149 15.49 0.53 7.92
N ASN A 150 16.08 -0.51 7.34
CA ASN A 150 17.51 -0.53 6.98
C ASN A 150 17.87 0.59 5.98
N LYS A 151 17.00 0.87 5.00
CA LYS A 151 17.18 1.97 4.03
C LYS A 151 17.14 3.35 4.69
N ALA A 152 16.41 3.51 5.78
CA ALA A 152 16.29 4.75 6.53
C ALA A 152 17.45 4.98 7.51
N ALA A 153 18.29 3.99 7.78
CA ALA A 153 19.36 4.03 8.79
C ALA A 153 20.21 5.32 8.81
N PRO A 154 20.58 5.96 7.65
CA PRO A 154 21.35 7.21 7.65
C PRO A 154 20.63 8.40 8.31
N PHE A 155 19.33 8.30 8.60
CA PHE A 155 18.51 9.37 9.18
C PHE A 155 18.07 9.08 10.61
N LEU A 156 18.48 7.94 11.19
CA LEU A 156 17.99 7.44 12.48
C LEU A 156 18.96 7.66 13.64
N ASP A 157 20.01 8.47 13.46
CA ASP A 157 20.91 8.82 14.57
C ASP A 157 20.16 9.55 15.70
N GLY A 158 20.17 8.95 16.88
CA GLY A 158 19.42 9.43 18.05
C GLY A 158 17.90 9.27 17.93
N VAL A 159 17.42 8.33 17.11
CA VAL A 159 16.00 8.03 16.90
C VAL A 159 15.69 6.61 17.36
N THR A 160 14.67 6.43 18.18
CA THR A 160 14.12 5.11 18.52
C THR A 160 13.25 4.63 17.36
N ALA A 161 13.68 3.57 16.70
CA ALA A 161 13.06 3.08 15.47
C ALA A 161 12.65 1.61 15.57
N GLU A 162 11.43 1.29 15.13
CA GLU A 162 10.84 -0.02 15.23
C GLU A 162 10.26 -0.51 13.90
N THR A 163 10.33 -1.82 13.65
CA THR A 163 9.63 -2.43 12.53
C THR A 163 8.32 -3.03 13.01
N VAL A 164 7.22 -2.51 12.46
CA VAL A 164 5.85 -2.94 12.77
C VAL A 164 5.09 -3.13 11.45
N HIS A 165 4.72 -4.34 11.13
CA HIS A 165 3.98 -4.64 9.90
C HIS A 165 2.56 -4.07 9.96
N TRP A 166 2.08 -3.50 8.83
CA TRP A 166 0.73 -2.93 8.80
C TRP A 166 -0.32 -4.02 8.86
N PRO A 167 -1.40 -3.79 9.64
CA PRO A 167 -2.46 -4.79 9.79
C PRO A 167 -3.25 -4.96 8.50
N ILE A 168 -3.61 -6.21 8.20
CA ILE A 168 -4.40 -6.57 7.03
C ILE A 168 -5.76 -7.10 7.50
N LYS A 169 -6.83 -6.49 6.99
CA LYS A 169 -8.17 -7.00 7.19
C LYS A 169 -8.37 -8.21 6.27
N PRO A 170 -8.72 -9.39 6.80
CA PRO A 170 -9.02 -10.55 5.97
C PRO A 170 -10.14 -10.26 4.98
N ILE A 171 -10.02 -10.79 3.77
CA ILE A 171 -11.08 -10.73 2.76
C ILE A 171 -12.11 -11.80 3.10
N THR A 172 -13.25 -11.38 3.66
CA THR A 172 -14.33 -12.26 4.12
C THR A 172 -15.67 -11.87 3.49
N PRO A 173 -15.87 -12.09 2.18
CA PRO A 173 -17.16 -11.81 1.56
C PRO A 173 -18.22 -12.83 2.03
N VAL A 174 -19.48 -12.42 2.00
CA VAL A 174 -20.62 -13.27 2.37
C VAL A 174 -20.66 -14.55 1.52
N ASN A 175 -20.24 -14.49 0.27
CA ASN A 175 -20.17 -15.65 -0.63
C ASN A 175 -18.93 -15.53 -1.55
N PRO A 176 -17.78 -16.10 -1.14
CA PRO A 176 -16.53 -16.03 -1.92
C PRO A 176 -16.63 -16.68 -3.29
N GLU A 177 -17.33 -17.81 -3.39
CA GLU A 177 -17.47 -18.56 -4.64
C GLU A 177 -18.29 -17.77 -5.65
N LYS A 178 -19.40 -17.17 -5.21
CA LYS A 178 -20.22 -16.30 -6.07
C LYS A 178 -19.44 -15.08 -6.54
N ALA A 179 -18.64 -14.44 -5.66
CA ALA A 179 -17.81 -13.31 -6.02
C ALA A 179 -16.77 -13.70 -7.08
N ARG A 180 -16.07 -14.84 -6.87
CA ARG A 180 -15.14 -15.43 -7.84
C ARG A 180 -15.82 -15.74 -9.18
N TYR A 181 -16.94 -16.42 -9.16
CA TYR A 181 -17.69 -16.79 -10.37
C TYR A 181 -18.12 -15.55 -11.15
N THR A 182 -18.69 -14.55 -10.48
CA THR A 182 -19.18 -13.32 -11.12
C THR A 182 -18.06 -12.60 -11.87
N TRP A 183 -16.91 -12.38 -11.24
CA TRP A 183 -15.77 -11.72 -11.89
C TRP A 183 -15.20 -12.55 -13.04
N ARG A 184 -15.00 -13.87 -12.86
CA ARG A 184 -14.47 -14.72 -13.93
C ARG A 184 -15.40 -14.74 -15.14
N LYS A 185 -16.73 -14.76 -14.93
CA LYS A 185 -17.71 -14.64 -15.98
C LYS A 185 -17.64 -13.30 -16.71
N GLN A 186 -17.53 -12.18 -15.97
CA GLN A 186 -17.37 -10.84 -16.57
C GLN A 186 -16.09 -10.71 -17.38
N LEU A 187 -15.02 -11.33 -16.94
CA LEU A 187 -13.71 -11.34 -17.58
C LEU A 187 -13.61 -12.44 -18.68
N ASN A 188 -14.67 -13.19 -18.92
CA ASN A 188 -14.71 -14.32 -19.86
C ASN A 188 -13.56 -15.32 -19.67
N ILE A 189 -13.31 -15.71 -18.41
CA ILE A 189 -12.25 -16.65 -18.02
C ILE A 189 -12.89 -18.00 -17.67
N GLY A 190 -12.51 -19.03 -18.43
CA GLY A 190 -13.04 -20.39 -18.30
C GLY A 190 -12.50 -21.16 -17.09
N GLU A 191 -13.12 -22.33 -16.86
CA GLU A 191 -12.57 -23.31 -15.93
C GLU A 191 -11.25 -23.87 -16.48
N GLY A 192 -10.22 -23.97 -15.64
CA GLY A 192 -8.88 -24.42 -16.06
C GLY A 192 -7.95 -23.32 -16.58
N GLU A 193 -8.46 -22.15 -16.90
CA GLU A 193 -7.63 -20.99 -17.22
C GLU A 193 -7.12 -20.31 -15.93
N ARG A 194 -5.96 -19.65 -16.02
CA ARG A 194 -5.32 -18.94 -14.92
C ARG A 194 -5.53 -17.45 -15.05
N LEU A 195 -5.83 -16.79 -13.93
CA LEU A 195 -5.96 -15.33 -13.85
C LEU A 195 -4.85 -14.76 -12.98
N LEU A 196 -3.95 -13.99 -13.60
CA LEU A 196 -2.94 -13.19 -12.93
C LEU A 196 -3.50 -11.77 -12.71
N LEU A 197 -3.38 -11.25 -11.49
CA LEU A 197 -3.89 -9.94 -11.13
C LEU A 197 -2.73 -8.97 -10.86
N TYR A 198 -2.66 -7.90 -11.62
CA TYR A 198 -1.95 -6.67 -11.26
C TYR A 198 -2.96 -5.75 -10.55
N LEU A 199 -2.66 -5.33 -9.31
CA LEU A 199 -3.52 -4.47 -8.51
C LEU A 199 -2.74 -3.27 -7.97
N GLY A 200 -2.92 -2.10 -8.56
CA GLY A 200 -2.20 -0.89 -8.19
C GLY A 200 -2.39 0.24 -9.18
N ARG A 201 -1.92 1.45 -8.83
CA ARG A 201 -1.95 2.61 -9.72
C ARG A 201 -1.20 2.31 -11.02
N LEU A 202 -1.75 2.77 -12.15
CA LEU A 202 -1.15 2.59 -13.46
C LEU A 202 -0.05 3.65 -13.69
N GLN A 203 1.09 3.50 -13.00
CA GLN A 203 2.21 4.44 -13.03
C GLN A 203 3.55 3.72 -13.26
N GLU A 204 4.53 4.44 -13.79
CA GLU A 204 5.84 3.91 -14.15
C GLU A 204 6.55 3.15 -13.03
N VAL A 205 6.51 3.66 -11.79
CA VAL A 205 7.17 3.00 -10.65
C VAL A 205 6.55 1.64 -10.32
N LYS A 206 5.29 1.40 -10.71
CA LYS A 206 4.58 0.13 -10.56
C LYS A 206 4.79 -0.83 -11.74
N ARG A 207 5.45 -0.36 -12.80
CA ARG A 207 5.88 -1.13 -13.96
C ARG A 207 4.77 -1.93 -14.65
N PRO A 208 3.61 -1.30 -15.03
CA PRO A 208 2.57 -2.01 -15.75
C PRO A 208 3.03 -2.47 -17.15
N LEU A 209 3.90 -1.70 -17.83
CA LEU A 209 4.40 -2.06 -19.16
C LEU A 209 5.39 -3.23 -19.10
N GLU A 210 6.28 -3.26 -18.13
CA GLU A 210 7.22 -4.37 -17.90
C GLU A 210 6.45 -5.64 -17.50
N THR A 211 5.37 -5.50 -16.74
CA THR A 211 4.49 -6.61 -16.40
C THR A 211 3.77 -7.14 -17.65
N LEU A 212 3.29 -6.26 -18.51
CA LEU A 212 2.66 -6.61 -19.79
C LEU A 212 3.67 -7.29 -20.73
N GLU A 213 4.90 -6.79 -20.79
CA GLU A 213 5.95 -7.40 -21.62
C GLU A 213 6.34 -8.80 -21.12
N ALA A 214 6.51 -8.99 -19.80
CA ALA A 214 6.78 -10.31 -19.24
C ALA A 214 5.62 -11.29 -19.54
N PHE A 215 4.37 -10.82 -19.43
CA PHE A 215 3.19 -11.61 -19.80
C PHE A 215 3.17 -11.97 -21.28
N ARG A 216 3.50 -11.02 -22.18
CA ARG A 216 3.61 -11.27 -23.62
C ARG A 216 4.67 -12.32 -23.94
N LEU A 217 5.84 -12.23 -23.30
CA LEU A 217 6.93 -13.19 -23.52
C LEU A 217 6.61 -14.59 -22.97
N ALA A 218 5.82 -14.68 -21.90
CA ALA A 218 5.37 -15.96 -21.36
C ALA A 218 4.42 -16.70 -22.32
N ASP A 219 3.63 -15.98 -23.10
CA ASP A 219 2.72 -16.49 -24.14
C ASP A 219 1.98 -17.80 -23.81
N ALA A 220 1.59 -17.97 -22.54
CA ALA A 220 0.90 -19.17 -22.08
C ALA A 220 -0.59 -19.13 -22.47
N ALA A 221 -1.06 -20.12 -23.23
CA ALA A 221 -2.39 -20.13 -23.83
C ALA A 221 -3.54 -20.11 -22.81
N ASN A 222 -3.32 -20.63 -21.60
CA ASN A 222 -4.28 -20.70 -20.51
C ASN A 222 -4.16 -19.53 -19.51
N LEU A 223 -3.31 -18.51 -19.79
CA LEU A 223 -3.03 -17.43 -18.88
C LEU A 223 -3.72 -16.13 -19.31
N HIS A 224 -4.47 -15.53 -18.41
CA HIS A 224 -5.06 -14.20 -18.52
C HIS A 224 -4.42 -13.24 -17.52
N ILE A 225 -4.34 -11.96 -17.86
CA ILE A 225 -3.91 -10.91 -16.92
C ILE A 225 -4.94 -9.78 -16.86
N VAL A 226 -5.19 -9.33 -15.64
CA VAL A 226 -6.02 -8.14 -15.36
C VAL A 226 -5.17 -7.07 -14.71
N PHE A 227 -5.19 -5.86 -15.28
CA PHE A 227 -4.61 -4.66 -14.68
C PHE A 227 -5.74 -3.82 -14.07
N ALA A 228 -5.81 -3.78 -12.74
CA ALA A 228 -6.82 -3.02 -12.03
C ALA A 228 -6.19 -1.93 -11.16
N GLY A 229 -6.66 -0.69 -11.33
CA GLY A 229 -6.22 0.42 -10.53
C GLY A 229 -6.46 1.79 -11.16
N PRO A 230 -6.25 2.87 -10.39
CA PRO A 230 -6.46 4.22 -10.88
C PRO A 230 -5.40 4.64 -11.90
N THR A 231 -5.86 5.47 -12.85
CA THR A 231 -5.02 6.15 -13.84
C THR A 231 -4.03 7.08 -13.17
N GLU A 232 -2.76 7.03 -13.59
CA GLU A 232 -1.73 8.01 -13.21
C GLU A 232 -0.81 8.35 -14.40
N SER A 233 0.16 7.49 -14.75
CA SER A 233 0.97 7.66 -15.97
C SER A 233 0.30 7.04 -17.20
N TYR A 234 -0.56 6.04 -16.98
CA TYR A 234 -1.28 5.33 -18.04
C TYR A 234 -2.76 5.26 -17.70
N SER A 235 -3.61 5.46 -18.69
CA SER A 235 -5.04 5.15 -18.61
C SER A 235 -5.32 3.67 -18.93
N PRO A 236 -6.50 3.13 -18.61
CA PRO A 236 -6.93 1.81 -19.08
C PRO A 236 -6.86 1.68 -20.61
N GLU A 237 -7.27 2.72 -21.32
CA GLU A 237 -7.26 2.81 -22.78
C GLU A 237 -5.84 2.72 -23.35
N ASP A 238 -4.86 3.41 -22.71
CA ASP A 238 -3.44 3.34 -23.10
C ASP A 238 -2.91 1.93 -22.99
N LEU A 239 -3.16 1.24 -21.87
CA LEU A 239 -2.68 -0.13 -21.67
C LEU A 239 -3.34 -1.12 -22.64
N ILE A 240 -4.64 -0.99 -22.92
CA ILE A 240 -5.34 -1.81 -23.90
C ILE A 240 -4.77 -1.55 -25.30
N HIS A 241 -4.51 -0.29 -25.65
CA HIS A 241 -3.91 0.07 -26.93
C HIS A 241 -2.50 -0.54 -27.09
N ILE A 242 -1.66 -0.36 -26.09
CA ILE A 242 -0.30 -0.93 -26.08
C ILE A 242 -0.34 -2.46 -26.18
N ALA A 243 -1.20 -3.12 -25.39
CA ALA A 243 -1.36 -4.57 -25.45
C ALA A 243 -1.73 -5.05 -26.86
N ARG A 244 -2.64 -4.36 -27.55
CA ARG A 244 -3.01 -4.66 -28.95
C ARG A 244 -1.84 -4.46 -29.91
N MET A 245 -1.09 -3.39 -29.77
CA MET A 245 0.10 -3.14 -30.58
C MET A 245 1.20 -4.20 -30.38
N MET A 246 1.28 -4.75 -29.17
CA MET A 246 2.18 -5.87 -28.84
C MET A 246 1.64 -7.24 -29.24
N GLY A 247 0.43 -7.33 -29.81
CA GLY A 247 -0.21 -8.57 -30.19
C GLY A 247 -0.77 -9.41 -29.02
N VAL A 248 -0.92 -8.82 -27.84
CA VAL A 248 -1.40 -9.51 -26.63
C VAL A 248 -2.93 -9.46 -26.56
N GLN A 249 -3.59 -10.60 -26.43
CA GLN A 249 -5.06 -10.69 -26.50
C GLN A 249 -5.72 -10.90 -25.13
N ARG A 250 -5.13 -11.69 -24.24
CA ARG A 250 -5.71 -12.08 -22.94
C ARG A 250 -5.41 -11.07 -21.84
N VAL A 251 -5.62 -9.78 -22.14
CA VAL A 251 -5.40 -8.63 -21.23
C VAL A 251 -6.71 -7.88 -21.05
N GLN A 252 -7.03 -7.55 -19.82
CA GLN A 252 -8.18 -6.73 -19.47
C GLN A 252 -7.80 -5.65 -18.47
N VAL A 253 -8.39 -4.46 -18.61
CA VAL A 253 -8.09 -3.29 -17.79
C VAL A 253 -9.41 -2.65 -17.35
N PRO A 254 -10.08 -3.18 -16.29
CA PRO A 254 -11.37 -2.66 -15.83
C PRO A 254 -11.31 -1.27 -15.19
N GLY A 255 -10.10 -0.69 -15.02
CA GLY A 255 -9.92 0.56 -14.31
C GLY A 255 -9.85 0.38 -12.78
N PRO A 256 -10.16 1.42 -12.01
CA PRO A 256 -10.07 1.38 -10.55
C PRO A 256 -11.17 0.53 -9.93
N VAL A 257 -10.78 -0.32 -8.97
CA VAL A 257 -11.69 -1.17 -8.20
C VAL A 257 -11.52 -0.88 -6.70
N TYR A 258 -12.65 -0.78 -5.99
CA TYR A 258 -12.66 -0.43 -4.56
C TYR A 258 -13.59 -1.35 -3.77
N ARG A 259 -13.37 -1.44 -2.45
CA ARG A 259 -14.21 -2.15 -1.49
C ARG A 259 -14.52 -3.59 -1.96
N TRP A 260 -15.78 -4.01 -1.92
CA TRP A 260 -16.22 -5.36 -2.28
C TRP A 260 -15.93 -5.77 -3.75
N HIS A 261 -15.84 -4.81 -4.69
CA HIS A 261 -15.41 -5.10 -6.07
C HIS A 261 -13.95 -5.52 -6.12
N LYS A 262 -13.07 -4.81 -5.37
CA LYS A 262 -11.66 -5.18 -5.23
C LYS A 262 -11.51 -6.56 -4.61
N ASP A 263 -12.24 -6.82 -3.53
CA ASP A 263 -12.20 -8.11 -2.84
C ASP A 263 -12.65 -9.24 -3.76
N GLY A 264 -13.73 -9.02 -4.52
CA GLY A 264 -14.22 -9.98 -5.51
C GLY A 264 -13.20 -10.27 -6.62
N LEU A 265 -12.48 -9.25 -7.10
CA LEU A 265 -11.45 -9.42 -8.11
C LEU A 265 -10.23 -10.18 -7.56
N ILE A 266 -9.80 -9.91 -6.33
CA ILE A 266 -8.75 -10.69 -5.66
C ILE A 266 -9.16 -12.16 -5.52
N LEU A 267 -10.41 -12.44 -5.15
CA LEU A 267 -10.93 -13.80 -5.06
C LEU A 267 -10.99 -14.49 -6.43
N ALA A 268 -11.29 -13.75 -7.49
CA ALA A 268 -11.33 -14.26 -8.87
C ALA A 268 -9.95 -14.65 -9.39
N ALA A 269 -8.91 -13.95 -8.96
CA ALA A 269 -7.53 -14.20 -9.34
C ALA A 269 -7.02 -15.55 -8.80
N ASP A 270 -6.01 -16.10 -9.46
CA ASP A 270 -5.29 -17.30 -9.03
C ASP A 270 -3.90 -16.94 -8.44
N ALA A 271 -3.34 -15.79 -8.83
CA ALA A 271 -2.15 -15.19 -8.20
C ALA A 271 -2.16 -13.66 -8.39
N LEU A 272 -1.35 -12.94 -7.62
CA LEU A 272 -1.09 -11.52 -7.81
C LEU A 272 0.34 -11.30 -8.30
N VAL A 273 0.53 -10.38 -9.25
CA VAL A 273 1.86 -9.94 -9.71
C VAL A 273 2.12 -8.49 -9.36
N SER A 274 3.31 -8.19 -8.86
CA SER A 274 3.80 -6.84 -8.62
C SER A 274 5.29 -6.75 -8.97
N LEU A 275 5.60 -6.25 -10.16
CA LEU A 275 6.96 -6.00 -10.61
C LEU A 275 7.43 -4.59 -10.28
N SER A 276 6.88 -3.96 -9.26
CA SER A 276 7.17 -2.58 -8.86
C SER A 276 8.67 -2.35 -8.67
N ALA A 277 9.17 -1.23 -9.19
CA ALA A 277 10.54 -0.79 -8.95
C ALA A 277 10.76 -0.34 -7.51
N LYS A 278 9.67 0.08 -6.84
CA LYS A 278 9.68 0.49 -5.44
C LYS A 278 8.32 0.28 -4.79
N GLU A 279 8.34 -0.46 -3.70
CA GLU A 279 7.19 -0.71 -2.82
C GLU A 279 7.68 -0.96 -1.39
N ASN A 280 7.22 -0.20 -0.41
CA ASN A 280 7.70 -0.40 0.97
C ASN A 280 6.96 -1.52 1.72
N PHE A 281 5.66 -1.73 1.48
CA PHE A 281 4.92 -2.84 2.12
C PHE A 281 4.09 -3.67 1.13
N ASN A 282 3.55 -3.03 0.08
CA ASN A 282 2.67 -3.66 -0.89
C ASN A 282 1.39 -4.25 -0.28
N LEU A 283 0.50 -3.37 0.17
CA LEU A 283 -0.79 -3.76 0.74
C LEU A 283 -1.62 -4.67 -0.18
N ALA A 284 -1.54 -4.47 -1.51
CA ALA A 284 -2.27 -5.30 -2.48
C ALA A 284 -1.78 -6.75 -2.47
N ALA A 285 -0.45 -6.96 -2.37
CA ALA A 285 0.11 -8.30 -2.24
C ALA A 285 -0.30 -8.95 -0.92
N ALA A 286 -0.23 -8.22 0.20
CA ALA A 286 -0.64 -8.73 1.51
C ALA A 286 -2.15 -9.06 1.55
N GLU A 287 -3.01 -8.27 0.90
CA GLU A 287 -4.45 -8.56 0.74
C GLU A 287 -4.68 -9.83 -0.10
N ALA A 288 -3.96 -9.98 -1.22
CA ALA A 288 -4.06 -11.19 -2.05
C ALA A 288 -3.60 -12.43 -1.26
N MET A 289 -2.50 -12.33 -0.53
CA MET A 289 -1.99 -13.39 0.34
C MET A 289 -3.00 -13.76 1.43
N SER A 290 -3.70 -12.78 2.04
CA SER A 290 -4.75 -13.04 3.03
C SER A 290 -5.91 -13.85 2.44
N ALA A 291 -6.19 -13.68 1.16
CA ALA A 291 -7.17 -14.47 0.40
C ALA A 291 -6.61 -15.82 -0.09
N GLY A 292 -5.39 -16.18 0.30
CA GLY A 292 -4.74 -17.42 -0.14
C GLY A 292 -4.31 -17.40 -1.60
N LYS A 293 -3.94 -16.21 -2.13
CA LYS A 293 -3.38 -16.08 -3.48
C LYS A 293 -1.87 -15.98 -3.38
N PRO A 294 -1.13 -16.86 -4.07
CA PRO A 294 0.31 -16.71 -4.19
C PRO A 294 0.68 -15.43 -4.94
N VAL A 295 1.92 -15.00 -4.78
CA VAL A 295 2.41 -13.73 -5.34
C VAL A 295 3.64 -13.92 -6.21
N ILE A 296 3.77 -13.05 -7.24
CA ILE A 296 5.00 -12.86 -8.03
C ILE A 296 5.50 -11.46 -7.70
N LEU A 297 6.63 -11.36 -6.99
CA LEU A 297 7.16 -10.07 -6.50
C LEU A 297 8.56 -9.81 -7.03
N SER A 298 8.80 -8.59 -7.54
CA SER A 298 10.13 -8.10 -7.89
C SER A 298 10.94 -7.71 -6.65
N PRO A 299 12.28 -7.60 -6.74
CA PRO A 299 13.14 -7.16 -5.65
C PRO A 299 12.82 -5.76 -5.11
N GLY A 300 12.16 -4.92 -5.92
CA GLY A 300 11.68 -3.59 -5.53
C GLY A 300 10.57 -3.60 -4.48
N ASN A 301 9.98 -4.76 -4.17
CA ASN A 301 9.01 -4.92 -3.10
C ASN A 301 9.71 -5.24 -1.77
N ASP A 302 9.71 -4.30 -0.82
CA ASP A 302 10.35 -4.52 0.48
C ASP A 302 9.71 -5.65 1.30
N LEU A 303 8.40 -5.90 1.10
CA LEU A 303 7.70 -7.06 1.68
C LEU A 303 8.36 -8.39 1.31
N GLN A 304 9.01 -8.49 0.16
CA GLN A 304 9.72 -9.70 -0.26
C GLN A 304 10.76 -10.16 0.78
N GLY A 305 11.42 -9.21 1.47
CA GLY A 305 12.38 -9.53 2.52
C GLY A 305 11.78 -10.24 3.72
N GLU A 306 10.50 -9.97 4.01
CA GLU A 306 9.77 -10.61 5.10
C GLU A 306 9.28 -12.02 4.73
N LEU A 307 9.31 -12.36 3.44
CA LEU A 307 8.83 -13.62 2.88
C LEU A 307 9.94 -14.63 2.60
N GLU A 308 11.18 -14.32 2.99
CA GLU A 308 12.31 -15.25 2.81
C GLU A 308 12.04 -16.59 3.51
N GLY A 309 12.19 -17.69 2.77
CA GLY A 309 11.87 -19.04 3.26
C GLY A 309 10.39 -19.41 3.28
N VAL A 310 9.47 -18.49 2.89
CA VAL A 310 8.05 -18.77 2.78
C VAL A 310 7.71 -19.20 1.35
N ASN A 311 7.16 -20.40 1.18
CA ASN A 311 6.74 -20.91 -0.14
C ASN A 311 5.40 -20.30 -0.59
N CYS A 312 5.33 -18.96 -0.65
CA CYS A 312 4.09 -18.22 -0.92
C CYS A 312 3.94 -17.75 -2.39
N GLY A 313 4.84 -18.16 -3.27
CA GLY A 313 4.80 -17.73 -4.67
C GLY A 313 6.18 -17.73 -5.33
N TRP A 314 6.46 -16.69 -6.11
CA TRP A 314 7.70 -16.48 -6.85
C TRP A 314 8.31 -15.13 -6.43
N LEU A 315 9.37 -15.21 -5.64
CA LEU A 315 10.13 -14.05 -5.17
C LEU A 315 11.33 -13.88 -6.12
N LEU A 316 11.25 -12.90 -7.03
CA LEU A 316 12.27 -12.70 -8.05
C LEU A 316 13.55 -12.16 -7.42
N ALA A 317 14.71 -12.69 -7.83
CA ALA A 317 16.00 -12.25 -7.31
C ALA A 317 16.49 -10.96 -7.98
N THR A 318 16.07 -10.72 -9.23
CA THR A 318 16.49 -9.58 -10.03
C THR A 318 15.31 -8.90 -10.73
N ASP A 319 15.56 -7.71 -11.28
CA ASP A 319 14.60 -7.00 -12.17
C ASP A 319 14.69 -7.48 -13.63
N ASN A 320 15.33 -8.62 -13.90
CA ASN A 320 15.45 -9.16 -15.25
C ASN A 320 14.07 -9.61 -15.78
N PRO A 321 13.61 -9.08 -16.93
CA PRO A 321 12.33 -9.47 -17.53
C PRO A 321 12.17 -10.99 -17.73
N SER A 322 13.26 -11.70 -18.04
CA SER A 322 13.24 -13.15 -18.23
C SER A 322 12.83 -13.90 -16.95
N GLU A 323 13.23 -13.42 -15.78
CA GLU A 323 12.87 -14.04 -14.50
C GLU A 323 11.38 -13.90 -14.24
N ALA A 324 10.81 -12.71 -14.48
CA ALA A 324 9.38 -12.49 -14.39
C ALA A 324 8.59 -13.35 -15.40
N THR A 325 9.09 -13.47 -16.62
CA THR A 325 8.52 -14.33 -17.68
C THR A 325 8.50 -15.80 -17.23
N ASN A 326 9.62 -16.32 -16.71
CA ASN A 326 9.70 -17.69 -16.21
C ASN A 326 8.74 -17.94 -15.05
N ALA A 327 8.65 -17.01 -14.10
CA ALA A 327 7.69 -17.11 -12.99
C ALA A 327 6.23 -17.17 -13.48
N MET A 328 5.88 -16.41 -14.53
CA MET A 328 4.55 -16.46 -15.14
C MET A 328 4.30 -17.79 -15.88
N LEU A 329 5.33 -18.34 -16.55
CA LEU A 329 5.24 -19.67 -17.19
C LEU A 329 5.06 -20.79 -16.16
N GLU A 330 5.84 -20.77 -15.09
CA GLU A 330 5.69 -21.70 -13.97
C GLU A 330 4.31 -21.59 -13.33
N PHE A 331 3.82 -20.38 -13.09
CA PHE A 331 2.47 -20.13 -12.58
C PHE A 331 1.38 -20.68 -13.51
N ALA A 332 1.54 -20.52 -14.82
CA ALA A 332 0.57 -21.02 -15.80
C ALA A 332 0.53 -22.56 -15.84
N ALA A 333 1.66 -23.22 -15.59
CA ALA A 333 1.83 -24.67 -15.68
C ALA A 333 1.67 -25.43 -14.35
N ILE A 334 1.81 -24.73 -13.20
CA ILE A 334 1.83 -25.39 -11.87
C ILE A 334 0.54 -26.17 -11.61
N PRO A 335 0.61 -27.42 -11.06
CA PRO A 335 -0.56 -28.19 -10.63
C PRO A 335 -1.44 -27.41 -9.62
N LYS A 336 -2.74 -27.69 -9.64
CA LYS A 336 -3.71 -26.96 -8.81
C LYS A 336 -3.47 -27.14 -7.30
N ASP A 337 -3.07 -28.31 -6.88
CA ASP A 337 -2.73 -28.66 -5.49
C ASP A 337 -1.47 -27.92 -5.01
N GLU A 338 -0.43 -27.86 -5.82
CA GLU A 338 0.78 -27.11 -5.52
C GLU A 338 0.51 -25.59 -5.45
N LEU A 339 -0.30 -25.05 -6.37
CA LEU A 339 -0.72 -23.66 -6.33
C LEU A 339 -1.51 -23.37 -5.06
N SER A 340 -2.39 -24.28 -4.65
CA SER A 340 -3.15 -24.19 -3.40
C SER A 340 -2.24 -24.23 -2.18
N ALA A 341 -1.20 -25.07 -2.19
CA ALA A 341 -0.21 -25.13 -1.13
C ALA A 341 0.54 -23.79 -0.96
N LYS A 342 0.97 -23.17 -2.08
CA LYS A 342 1.58 -21.82 -2.04
C LYS A 342 0.60 -20.78 -1.50
N GLY A 343 -0.66 -20.81 -1.92
CA GLY A 343 -1.70 -19.91 -1.43
C GLY A 343 -1.98 -20.08 0.06
N ASN A 344 -1.99 -21.30 0.56
CA ASN A 344 -2.14 -21.59 1.99
C ASN A 344 -0.94 -21.10 2.80
N ALA A 345 0.29 -21.28 2.31
CA ALA A 345 1.48 -20.72 2.95
C ALA A 345 1.43 -19.20 3.02
N ALA A 346 1.00 -18.52 1.95
CA ALA A 346 0.79 -17.08 1.90
C ALA A 346 -0.23 -16.62 2.96
N ARG A 347 -1.41 -17.27 3.02
CA ARG A 347 -2.46 -16.95 3.98
C ARG A 347 -2.01 -17.18 5.42
N ASN A 348 -1.35 -18.29 5.70
CA ASN A 348 -0.86 -18.61 7.03
C ASN A 348 0.14 -17.57 7.53
N TRP A 349 1.06 -17.14 6.67
CA TRP A 349 2.02 -16.10 7.00
C TRP A 349 1.32 -14.77 7.36
N VAL A 350 0.32 -14.35 6.56
CA VAL A 350 -0.46 -13.12 6.83
C VAL A 350 -1.23 -13.25 8.15
N ASN A 351 -1.91 -14.36 8.39
CA ASN A 351 -2.68 -14.56 9.62
C ASN A 351 -1.81 -14.53 10.87
N GLN A 352 -0.60 -15.04 10.80
CA GLN A 352 0.33 -15.08 11.93
C GLN A 352 1.03 -13.73 12.20
N ARG A 353 1.15 -12.85 11.19
CA ARG A 353 2.00 -11.67 11.30
C ARG A 353 1.28 -10.34 11.04
N LEU A 354 0.20 -10.35 10.27
CA LEU A 354 -0.47 -9.14 9.79
C LEU A 354 -1.91 -9.01 10.31
N GLY A 355 -2.34 -9.82 11.25
CA GLY A 355 -3.66 -9.71 11.86
C GLY A 355 -3.80 -8.45 12.72
N PHE A 356 -5.04 -8.03 12.96
CA PHE A 356 -5.32 -6.87 13.81
C PHE A 356 -4.93 -7.11 15.28
N GLU A 357 -5.07 -8.33 15.78
CA GLU A 357 -4.64 -8.72 17.13
C GLU A 357 -3.12 -8.61 17.25
N GLN A 358 -2.37 -9.25 16.34
CA GLN A 358 -0.90 -9.20 16.32
C GLN A 358 -0.36 -7.76 16.26
N PHE A 359 -1.05 -6.91 15.51
CA PHE A 359 -0.68 -5.50 15.42
C PHE A 359 -0.93 -4.78 16.75
N ARG A 360 -2.08 -4.98 17.40
CA ARG A 360 -2.39 -4.40 18.72
C ARG A 360 -1.40 -4.86 19.77
N ASP A 361 -1.20 -6.17 19.90
CA ASP A 361 -0.28 -6.75 20.89
C ASP A 361 1.13 -6.16 20.74
N ARG A 362 1.58 -5.98 19.48
CA ARG A 362 2.89 -5.35 19.22
C ARG A 362 2.94 -3.89 19.66
N LEU A 363 1.89 -3.10 19.40
CA LEU A 363 1.84 -1.70 19.82
C LEU A 363 1.69 -1.57 21.33
N GLU A 364 0.88 -2.38 21.98
CA GLU A 364 0.73 -2.40 23.43
C GLU A 364 2.06 -2.70 24.13
N HIS A 365 2.82 -3.65 23.61
CA HIS A 365 4.18 -3.92 24.10
C HIS A 365 5.09 -2.70 23.93
N LEU A 366 5.06 -2.03 22.77
CA LEU A 366 5.85 -0.82 22.53
C LEU A 366 5.43 0.39 23.39
N ILE A 367 4.17 0.47 23.83
CA ILE A 367 3.68 1.51 24.72
C ILE A 367 4.13 1.23 26.17
N SER A 368 4.30 -0.05 26.53
CA SER A 368 4.66 -0.46 27.90
C SER A 368 6.17 -0.44 28.16
N ASP A 369 6.98 -0.43 27.11
CA ASP A 369 8.44 -0.32 27.14
C ASP A 369 8.89 1.14 27.26
#